data_837b2401b602af920f7a01f9dfc23fcd
#
_entry.id   837b2401b602af920f7a01f9dfc23fcd
#
_cell.length_a   1.000
_cell.length_b   1.000
_cell.length_c   1.000
_cell.angle_alpha   90.00
_cell.angle_beta   90.00
_cell.angle_gamma   90.00
#
_symmetry.space_group_name_H-M   'P 1'
#
loop_
_entity.id
_entity.type
_entity.pdbx_description
1 polymer ?
#
loop_
_entity_poly.entity_id
_entity_poly.type
_entity_poly.pdbx_seq_one_letter_code
_entity_poly.pdbx_strand_id
1 'polypeptide(L)'
;IRTVGGLGDFDTRLRDDIAAGKKPGPRILAANEGISVPGGHMAGSVAIAADSVEEALQHLETSKAQKVDLVKLMITGGVLDAKEKGVPGELKMAPEMVKAVCDKAHTMGYMVAAHVESPEGVKAALKNGVDSIEHGAKADEEMISLFKEHNAFLCTTLSPALPYALFDRSITNASEVEQFNGNVVFEGIIDCAKAAIANDIPVVLGNDVGCPWITQYDFWRELYYFHKYVGVSNAFALYTATCRGAEMAGIGDITGTLEPGKCADMIVVEKNPLEDLRVLRNVDMVIAQGKVIRAPKVKKKQIVETELDKFLN
;
A
#
# COMPACT_ATOMS: atom_id res chain seq x y z
N ILE A 1 7.09 -2.43 -8.42
CA ILE A 1 6.54 -2.12 -7.08
C ILE A 1 6.57 -0.62 -6.83
N ARG A 2 5.71 -0.13 -5.93
CA ARG A 2 5.70 1.23 -5.39
C ARG A 2 6.04 1.15 -3.91
N THR A 3 7.07 1.89 -3.44
CA THR A 3 7.33 2.05 -2.00
C THR A 3 6.67 3.32 -1.51
N VAL A 4 6.10 3.27 -0.30
CA VAL A 4 5.32 4.35 0.30
C VAL A 4 5.79 4.62 1.73
N GLY A 5 7.06 4.92 1.86
CA GLY A 5 7.81 5.15 3.08
C GLY A 5 9.04 4.25 3.15
N GLY A 6 10.19 4.82 3.41
CA GLY A 6 11.46 4.13 3.45
C GLY A 6 12.45 4.81 4.38
N LEU A 7 13.65 4.27 4.52
CA LEU A 7 14.70 4.82 5.37
C LEU A 7 15.64 5.71 4.55
N GLY A 8 15.64 7.00 4.81
CA GLY A 8 16.48 7.96 4.12
C GLY A 8 16.25 7.91 2.60
N ASP A 9 17.32 7.77 1.85
CA ASP A 9 17.31 7.66 0.38
C ASP A 9 17.48 6.22 -0.14
N PHE A 10 17.22 5.21 0.70
CA PHE A 10 17.52 3.81 0.39
C PHE A 10 16.77 3.31 -0.84
N ASP A 11 15.49 3.66 -0.96
CA ASP A 11 14.63 3.12 -2.03
C ASP A 11 15.02 3.64 -3.41
N THR A 12 15.32 4.94 -3.52
CA THR A 12 15.81 5.53 -4.78
C THR A 12 17.18 4.99 -5.16
N ARG A 13 18.08 4.79 -4.22
CA ARG A 13 19.39 4.16 -4.48
C ARG A 13 19.22 2.72 -4.95
N LEU A 14 18.35 1.95 -4.31
CA LEU A 14 18.07 0.57 -4.72
C LEU A 14 17.45 0.53 -6.11
N ARG A 15 16.47 1.40 -6.38
CA ARG A 15 15.88 1.58 -7.72
C ARG A 15 16.97 1.81 -8.78
N ASP A 16 17.85 2.75 -8.52
CA ASP A 16 18.90 3.16 -9.47
C ASP A 16 19.94 2.04 -9.67
N ASP A 17 20.30 1.31 -8.62
CA ASP A 17 21.18 0.13 -8.71
C ASP A 17 20.56 -1.00 -9.54
N ILE A 18 19.24 -1.23 -9.39
CA ILE A 18 18.52 -2.23 -10.20
C ILE A 18 18.42 -1.78 -11.65
N ALA A 19 18.07 -0.51 -11.89
CA ALA A 19 17.98 0.06 -13.23
C ALA A 19 19.34 0.02 -13.96
N ALA A 20 20.43 0.26 -13.24
CA ALA A 20 21.80 0.15 -13.76
C ALA A 20 22.30 -1.31 -13.92
N GLY A 21 21.47 -2.31 -13.56
CA GLY A 21 21.86 -3.72 -13.64
C GLY A 21 22.88 -4.19 -12.59
N LYS A 22 23.17 -3.37 -11.59
CA LYS A 22 24.11 -3.73 -10.50
C LYS A 22 23.51 -4.73 -9.53
N LYS A 23 22.18 -4.74 -9.41
CA LYS A 23 21.43 -5.67 -8.56
C LYS A 23 20.23 -6.25 -9.33
N PRO A 24 19.86 -7.51 -9.08
CA PRO A 24 18.59 -8.02 -9.56
C PRO A 24 17.45 -7.45 -8.71
N GLY A 25 16.33 -7.14 -9.33
CA GLY A 25 15.15 -6.64 -8.63
C GLY A 25 14.03 -6.21 -9.57
N PRO A 26 12.87 -5.84 -9.01
CA PRO A 26 11.76 -5.32 -9.78
C PRO A 26 12.00 -3.86 -10.19
N ARG A 27 11.16 -3.34 -11.08
CA ARG A 27 11.01 -1.89 -11.26
C ARG A 27 10.47 -1.29 -9.96
N ILE A 28 11.10 -0.22 -9.46
CA ILE A 28 10.69 0.47 -8.24
C ILE A 28 10.25 1.89 -8.57
N LEU A 29 9.13 2.32 -8.00
CA LEU A 29 8.72 3.70 -7.84
C LEU A 29 8.87 4.05 -6.36
N ALA A 30 9.73 5.00 -6.03
CA ALA A 30 10.22 5.21 -4.68
C ALA A 30 9.72 6.53 -4.08
N ALA A 31 9.16 6.48 -2.86
CA ALA A 31 8.86 7.68 -2.07
C ALA A 31 10.01 8.11 -1.15
N ASN A 32 10.90 7.19 -0.77
CA ASN A 32 11.85 7.40 0.33
C ASN A 32 11.12 7.73 1.65
N GLU A 33 11.68 8.59 2.50
CA GLU A 33 11.03 9.02 3.74
C GLU A 33 9.74 9.78 3.44
N GLY A 34 8.64 9.37 4.07
CA GLY A 34 7.39 10.09 4.06
C GLY A 34 7.41 11.32 4.96
N ILE A 35 6.27 12.00 5.04
CA ILE A 35 6.04 13.14 5.94
C ILE A 35 5.00 12.76 6.97
N SER A 36 5.35 12.87 8.23
CA SER A 36 4.49 12.74 9.40
C SER A 36 4.62 14.00 10.26
N VAL A 37 3.98 14.01 11.42
CA VAL A 37 4.07 15.08 12.40
C VAL A 37 4.62 14.54 13.73
N PRO A 38 5.09 15.36 14.67
CA PRO A 38 5.50 14.89 16.00
C PRO A 38 4.40 14.06 16.68
N GLY A 39 4.74 12.83 17.07
CA GLY A 39 3.78 11.87 17.63
C GLY A 39 2.78 11.29 16.64
N GLY A 40 2.97 11.53 15.35
CA GLY A 40 2.22 10.91 14.26
C GLY A 40 2.75 9.53 13.88
N HIS A 41 2.01 8.85 12.98
CA HIS A 41 2.36 7.51 12.53
C HIS A 41 3.75 7.47 11.88
N MET A 42 4.56 6.50 12.29
CA MET A 42 5.92 6.22 11.78
C MET A 42 6.89 7.42 11.83
N ALA A 43 6.57 8.48 12.57
CA ALA A 43 7.43 9.64 12.74
C ALA A 43 8.79 9.26 13.33
N GLY A 44 9.88 9.71 12.70
CA GLY A 44 11.25 9.39 13.08
C GLY A 44 11.73 7.99 12.69
N SER A 45 10.99 7.27 11.86
CA SER A 45 11.40 5.98 11.27
C SER A 45 11.38 6.03 9.74
N VAL A 46 10.27 5.65 9.11
CA VAL A 46 10.11 5.72 7.63
C VAL A 46 9.44 7.02 7.16
N ALA A 47 9.22 7.96 8.09
CA ALA A 47 8.74 9.31 7.82
C ALA A 47 9.44 10.32 8.73
N ILE A 48 9.70 11.52 8.22
CA ILE A 48 10.14 12.64 9.07
C ILE A 48 8.98 13.10 9.95
N ALA A 49 9.31 13.81 11.04
CA ALA A 49 8.33 14.47 11.92
C ALA A 49 8.37 15.98 11.65
N ALA A 50 7.59 16.46 10.67
CA ALA A 50 7.51 17.89 10.38
C ALA A 50 6.59 18.63 11.37
N ASP A 51 7.12 19.59 12.10
CA ASP A 51 6.39 20.37 13.11
C ASP A 51 5.70 21.60 12.52
N SER A 52 6.01 21.93 11.28
CA SER A 52 5.43 23.05 10.55
C SER A 52 5.24 22.74 9.06
N VAL A 53 4.41 23.57 8.40
CA VAL A 53 4.25 23.53 6.95
C VAL A 53 5.58 23.78 6.24
N GLU A 54 6.38 24.70 6.75
CA GLU A 54 7.70 25.02 6.20
C GLU A 54 8.62 23.81 6.21
N GLU A 55 8.67 23.05 7.31
CA GLU A 55 9.48 21.82 7.41
C GLU A 55 8.99 20.76 6.45
N ALA A 56 7.68 20.57 6.34
CA ALA A 56 7.08 19.62 5.38
C ALA A 56 7.44 20.00 3.92
N LEU A 57 7.34 21.27 3.57
CA LEU A 57 7.71 21.76 2.24
C LEU A 57 9.23 21.69 1.98
N GLN A 58 10.06 21.91 3.00
CA GLN A 58 11.51 21.73 2.91
C GLN A 58 11.86 20.26 2.64
N HIS A 59 11.14 19.32 3.24
CA HIS A 59 11.34 17.90 2.95
C HIS A 59 10.97 17.54 1.51
N LEU A 60 9.99 18.18 0.91
CA LEU A 60 9.69 17.99 -0.52
C LEU A 60 10.86 18.40 -1.43
N GLU A 61 11.59 19.46 -1.09
CA GLU A 61 12.79 19.84 -1.86
C GLU A 61 13.91 18.78 -1.68
N THR A 62 14.03 18.18 -0.49
CA THR A 62 14.93 17.05 -0.25
C THR A 62 14.51 15.83 -1.08
N SER A 63 13.24 15.48 -1.08
CA SER A 63 12.67 14.38 -1.88
C SER A 63 12.93 14.58 -3.37
N LYS A 64 12.76 15.82 -3.87
CA LYS A 64 13.09 16.19 -5.25
C LYS A 64 14.58 16.01 -5.56
N ALA A 65 15.46 16.44 -4.66
CA ALA A 65 16.90 16.23 -4.82
C ALA A 65 17.29 14.76 -4.85
N GLN A 66 16.59 13.92 -4.09
CA GLN A 66 16.71 12.47 -4.09
C GLN A 66 16.04 11.79 -5.29
N LYS A 67 15.31 12.54 -6.14
CA LYS A 67 14.60 12.06 -7.32
C LYS A 67 13.57 10.97 -7.00
N VAL A 68 12.75 11.22 -5.99
CA VAL A 68 11.61 10.33 -5.69
C VAL A 68 10.62 10.30 -6.85
N ASP A 69 9.78 9.27 -6.90
CA ASP A 69 8.74 9.12 -7.93
C ASP A 69 7.36 9.58 -7.43
N LEU A 70 7.17 9.66 -6.12
CA LEU A 70 5.94 10.10 -5.47
C LEU A 70 6.23 10.62 -4.06
N VAL A 71 5.23 11.25 -3.44
CA VAL A 71 5.27 11.75 -2.06
C VAL A 71 4.38 10.89 -1.18
N LYS A 72 4.79 10.62 0.07
CA LYS A 72 4.00 9.90 1.07
C LYS A 72 3.70 10.77 2.29
N LEU A 73 2.43 10.82 2.69
CA LEU A 73 1.94 11.44 3.92
C LEU A 73 1.46 10.37 4.91
N MET A 74 1.67 10.63 6.20
CA MET A 74 1.07 9.90 7.32
C MET A 74 0.06 10.84 8.00
N ILE A 75 -1.20 10.78 7.55
CA ILE A 75 -2.22 11.78 7.94
C ILE A 75 -2.88 11.40 9.25
N THR A 76 -3.11 10.12 9.47
CA THR A 76 -3.67 9.61 10.74
C THR A 76 -2.65 8.80 11.52
N GLY A 77 -2.98 8.50 12.77
CA GLY A 77 -2.39 7.36 13.48
C GLY A 77 -2.80 6.04 12.84
N GLY A 78 -2.37 4.93 13.41
CA GLY A 78 -2.72 3.59 12.98
C GLY A 78 -2.97 2.66 14.17
N VAL A 79 -3.18 1.37 13.90
CA VAL A 79 -3.41 0.34 14.92
C VAL A 79 -2.37 0.40 16.04
N LEU A 80 -1.09 0.59 15.69
CA LEU A 80 0.03 0.59 16.64
C LEU A 80 0.17 1.89 17.44
N ASP A 81 -0.42 2.99 16.97
CA ASP A 81 -0.36 4.30 17.64
C ASP A 81 -1.58 4.54 18.54
N ALA A 82 -2.60 3.70 18.44
CA ALA A 82 -3.86 3.87 19.11
C ALA A 82 -3.74 3.71 20.62
N LYS A 83 -4.27 4.68 21.38
CA LYS A 83 -4.29 4.67 22.84
C LYS A 83 -5.61 4.15 23.41
N GLU A 84 -6.68 4.21 22.61
CA GLU A 84 -8.04 3.85 23.02
C GLU A 84 -8.69 2.91 21.99
N LYS A 85 -9.61 2.05 22.48
CA LYS A 85 -10.39 1.16 21.61
C LYS A 85 -11.36 1.96 20.74
N GLY A 86 -11.43 1.64 19.47
CA GLY A 86 -12.34 2.27 18.51
C GLY A 86 -11.78 3.53 17.82
N VAL A 87 -10.54 3.91 18.11
CA VAL A 87 -9.89 5.10 17.54
C VAL A 87 -8.54 4.73 16.95
N PRO A 88 -8.45 3.86 15.94
CA PRO A 88 -7.17 3.48 15.33
C PRO A 88 -6.52 4.63 14.58
N GLY A 89 -7.33 5.42 13.85
CA GLY A 89 -6.87 6.43 12.90
C GLY A 89 -7.13 7.88 13.36
N GLU A 90 -6.69 8.25 14.55
CA GLU A 90 -6.77 9.65 15.01
C GLU A 90 -6.10 10.58 13.99
N LEU A 91 -6.79 11.66 13.58
CA LEU A 91 -6.22 12.65 12.68
C LEU A 91 -5.04 13.35 13.35
N LYS A 92 -3.85 13.24 12.78
CA LYS A 92 -2.59 13.77 13.32
C LYS A 92 -2.09 14.98 12.53
N MET A 93 -2.14 14.89 11.21
CA MET A 93 -1.68 15.97 10.34
C MET A 93 -2.81 16.94 10.06
N ALA A 94 -2.58 18.23 10.31
CA ALA A 94 -3.58 19.27 10.06
C ALA A 94 -3.95 19.36 8.58
N PRO A 95 -5.23 19.55 8.23
CA PRO A 95 -5.68 19.64 6.84
C PRO A 95 -4.92 20.69 6.01
N GLU A 96 -4.52 21.82 6.62
CA GLU A 96 -3.77 22.88 5.97
C GLU A 96 -2.37 22.41 5.54
N MET A 97 -1.73 21.57 6.35
CA MET A 97 -0.44 20.96 6.02
C MET A 97 -0.61 19.96 4.87
N VAL A 98 -1.63 19.10 4.94
CA VAL A 98 -1.95 18.16 3.84
C VAL A 98 -2.10 18.92 2.53
N LYS A 99 -2.92 19.99 2.54
CA LYS A 99 -3.16 20.81 1.35
C LYS A 99 -1.89 21.46 0.83
N ALA A 100 -1.09 22.07 1.67
CA ALA A 100 0.14 22.73 1.27
C ALA A 100 1.14 21.76 0.63
N VAL A 101 1.27 20.54 1.19
CA VAL A 101 2.13 19.49 0.66
C VAL A 101 1.59 18.99 -0.68
N CYS A 102 0.29 18.68 -0.80
CA CYS A 102 -0.32 18.23 -2.04
C CYS A 102 -0.17 19.27 -3.15
N ASP A 103 -0.53 20.53 -2.90
CA ASP A 103 -0.41 21.61 -3.88
C ASP A 103 1.04 21.73 -4.39
N LYS A 104 2.02 21.70 -3.48
CA LYS A 104 3.44 21.80 -3.85
C LYS A 104 3.92 20.56 -4.60
N ALA A 105 3.58 19.36 -4.13
CA ALA A 105 3.94 18.10 -4.78
C ALA A 105 3.40 18.03 -6.22
N HIS A 106 2.15 18.42 -6.44
CA HIS A 106 1.53 18.47 -7.76
C HIS A 106 2.24 19.47 -8.70
N THR A 107 2.67 20.65 -8.19
CA THR A 107 3.48 21.58 -9.02
C THR A 107 4.84 21.02 -9.41
N MET A 108 5.34 20.02 -8.66
CA MET A 108 6.56 19.28 -8.96
C MET A 108 6.32 18.06 -9.85
N GLY A 109 5.06 17.72 -10.16
CA GLY A 109 4.66 16.56 -10.95
C GLY A 109 4.59 15.24 -10.16
N TYR A 110 4.52 15.30 -8.84
CA TYR A 110 4.40 14.11 -7.98
C TYR A 110 2.95 13.82 -7.60
N MET A 111 2.58 12.54 -7.62
CA MET A 111 1.40 12.04 -6.93
C MET A 111 1.65 11.97 -5.42
N VAL A 112 0.59 12.14 -4.64
CA VAL A 112 0.63 12.04 -3.18
C VAL A 112 -0.17 10.85 -2.71
N ALA A 113 0.50 9.92 -1.99
CA ALA A 113 -0.11 8.78 -1.32
C ALA A 113 -0.23 9.05 0.19
N ALA A 114 -1.32 8.65 0.82
CA ALA A 114 -1.52 8.89 2.25
C ALA A 114 -1.90 7.62 3.02
N HIS A 115 -1.20 7.36 4.15
CA HIS A 115 -1.68 6.43 5.18
C HIS A 115 -2.88 7.04 5.90
N VAL A 116 -4.00 6.32 5.90
CA VAL A 116 -5.25 6.79 6.51
C VAL A 116 -6.09 5.60 7.00
N GLU A 117 -6.40 5.58 8.30
CA GLU A 117 -7.16 4.49 8.95
C GLU A 117 -8.42 4.99 9.71
N SER A 118 -8.98 6.13 9.29
CA SER A 118 -10.27 6.62 9.80
C SER A 118 -11.10 7.32 8.73
N PRO A 119 -12.45 7.31 8.84
CA PRO A 119 -13.33 8.00 7.90
C PRO A 119 -13.05 9.50 7.82
N GLU A 120 -12.79 10.13 8.96
CA GLU A 120 -12.43 11.55 9.03
C GLU A 120 -11.11 11.84 8.30
N GLY A 121 -10.10 10.98 8.53
CA GLY A 121 -8.81 11.09 7.85
C GLY A 121 -8.92 10.94 6.35
N VAL A 122 -9.71 9.96 5.83
CA VAL A 122 -9.92 9.79 4.38
C VAL A 122 -10.56 11.03 3.77
N LYS A 123 -11.58 11.59 4.43
CA LYS A 123 -12.22 12.83 3.95
C LYS A 123 -11.26 14.01 3.97
N ALA A 124 -10.46 14.15 5.05
CA ALA A 124 -9.45 15.20 5.14
C ALA A 124 -8.38 15.05 4.05
N ALA A 125 -7.91 13.84 3.78
CA ALA A 125 -6.95 13.55 2.72
C ALA A 125 -7.50 13.93 1.34
N LEU A 126 -8.68 13.44 0.97
CA LEU A 126 -9.27 13.67 -0.34
C LEU A 126 -9.60 15.15 -0.58
N LYS A 127 -10.21 15.84 0.39
CA LYS A 127 -10.51 17.28 0.32
C LYS A 127 -9.27 18.15 0.10
N ASN A 128 -8.11 17.66 0.47
CA ASN A 128 -6.85 18.39 0.39
C ASN A 128 -5.91 17.88 -0.71
N GLY A 129 -6.40 17.05 -1.64
CA GLY A 129 -5.72 16.74 -2.89
C GLY A 129 -4.84 15.48 -2.87
N VAL A 130 -5.06 14.55 -1.94
CA VAL A 130 -4.37 13.25 -1.96
C VAL A 130 -4.86 12.42 -3.14
N ASP A 131 -3.94 11.81 -3.90
CA ASP A 131 -4.24 11.02 -5.10
C ASP A 131 -4.49 9.54 -4.81
N SER A 132 -3.94 9.02 -3.71
CA SER A 132 -4.03 7.61 -3.34
C SER A 132 -4.20 7.45 -1.82
N ILE A 133 -5.30 6.82 -1.42
CA ILE A 133 -5.57 6.44 -0.03
C ILE A 133 -5.04 5.03 0.19
N GLU A 134 -4.09 4.88 1.08
CA GLU A 134 -3.59 3.59 1.54
C GLU A 134 -4.41 3.14 2.75
N HIS A 135 -4.77 1.86 2.82
CA HIS A 135 -5.65 1.22 3.79
C HIS A 135 -7.12 1.60 3.57
N GLY A 136 -7.49 2.80 3.94
CA GLY A 136 -8.87 3.25 3.93
C GLY A 136 -9.59 2.95 5.26
N ALA A 137 -10.88 3.26 5.32
CA ALA A 137 -11.70 3.09 6.52
C ALA A 137 -13.15 2.88 6.13
N LYS A 138 -14.02 2.58 7.11
CA LYS A 138 -15.46 2.39 6.87
C LYS A 138 -16.04 3.55 6.05
N ALA A 139 -16.60 3.22 4.89
CA ALA A 139 -17.06 4.20 3.91
C ALA A 139 -18.41 4.81 4.28
N ASP A 140 -18.62 6.06 3.87
CA ASP A 140 -19.92 6.73 3.83
C ASP A 140 -20.12 7.44 2.47
N GLU A 141 -21.31 8.00 2.26
CA GLU A 141 -21.67 8.66 0.99
C GLU A 141 -20.77 9.86 0.65
N GLU A 142 -20.35 10.63 1.65
CA GLU A 142 -19.44 11.77 1.46
C GLU A 142 -18.07 11.30 0.98
N MET A 143 -17.54 10.26 1.61
CA MET A 143 -16.25 9.68 1.24
C MET A 143 -16.28 9.17 -0.22
N ILE A 144 -17.33 8.47 -0.61
CA ILE A 144 -17.52 7.99 -1.99
C ILE A 144 -17.60 9.14 -2.99
N SER A 145 -18.31 10.21 -2.65
CA SER A 145 -18.38 11.41 -3.49
C SER A 145 -17.02 12.06 -3.67
N LEU A 146 -16.23 12.18 -2.59
CA LEU A 146 -14.89 12.75 -2.62
C LEU A 146 -13.91 11.91 -3.45
N PHE A 147 -13.93 10.59 -3.36
CA PHE A 147 -13.12 9.73 -4.22
C PHE A 147 -13.40 9.99 -5.71
N LYS A 148 -14.68 10.11 -6.08
CA LYS A 148 -15.08 10.38 -7.47
C LYS A 148 -14.69 11.78 -7.92
N GLU A 149 -14.91 12.79 -7.08
CA GLU A 149 -14.59 14.20 -7.37
C GLU A 149 -13.10 14.38 -7.65
N HIS A 150 -12.26 13.72 -6.85
CA HIS A 150 -10.80 13.83 -6.95
C HIS A 150 -10.16 12.75 -7.84
N ASN A 151 -10.93 11.82 -8.41
CA ASN A 151 -10.42 10.67 -9.18
C ASN A 151 -9.31 9.90 -8.43
N ALA A 152 -9.43 9.80 -7.10
CA ALA A 152 -8.42 9.21 -6.27
C ALA A 152 -8.51 7.68 -6.28
N PHE A 153 -7.37 7.03 -6.07
CA PHE A 153 -7.26 5.57 -5.93
C PHE A 153 -7.42 5.14 -4.48
N LEU A 154 -8.01 3.96 -4.29
CA LEU A 154 -7.94 3.23 -3.02
C LEU A 154 -6.93 2.09 -3.17
N CYS A 155 -5.90 2.07 -2.33
CA CYS A 155 -4.95 0.95 -2.24
C CYS A 155 -5.26 0.15 -0.98
N THR A 156 -5.95 -0.98 -1.12
CA THR A 156 -6.25 -1.86 0.01
C THR A 156 -5.01 -2.60 0.47
N THR A 157 -4.94 -2.89 1.77
CA THR A 157 -3.86 -3.63 2.40
C THR A 157 -4.42 -4.49 3.54
N LEU A 158 -5.08 -5.58 3.19
CA LEU A 158 -5.67 -6.50 4.18
C LEU A 158 -4.59 -7.23 4.98
N SER A 159 -3.46 -7.51 4.32
CA SER A 159 -2.37 -8.30 4.90
C SER A 159 -1.84 -7.77 6.23
N PRO A 160 -1.50 -6.46 6.41
CA PRO A 160 -0.98 -5.96 7.69
C PRO A 160 -2.04 -5.89 8.80
N ALA A 161 -3.32 -5.68 8.45
CA ALA A 161 -4.39 -5.61 9.43
C ALA A 161 -4.82 -7.00 9.95
N LEU A 162 -4.75 -8.04 9.11
CA LEU A 162 -5.22 -9.39 9.43
C LEU A 162 -4.57 -9.99 10.69
N PRO A 163 -3.25 -9.94 10.91
CA PRO A 163 -2.64 -10.47 12.14
C PRO A 163 -3.15 -9.78 13.41
N TYR A 164 -3.33 -8.47 13.39
CA TYR A 164 -3.87 -7.74 14.54
C TYR A 164 -5.36 -8.02 14.77
N ALA A 165 -6.11 -8.27 13.71
CA ALA A 165 -7.52 -8.59 13.80
C ALA A 165 -7.78 -10.03 14.25
N LEU A 166 -7.10 -11.01 13.64
CA LEU A 166 -7.53 -12.40 13.65
C LEU A 166 -6.59 -13.38 14.35
N PHE A 167 -5.33 -13.01 14.63
CA PHE A 167 -4.42 -13.89 15.36
C PHE A 167 -4.73 -13.87 16.85
N ASP A 168 -4.36 -14.95 17.52
CA ASP A 168 -4.28 -14.94 18.98
C ASP A 168 -3.21 -13.94 19.43
N ARG A 169 -3.52 -13.14 20.46
CA ARG A 169 -2.60 -12.10 20.97
C ARG A 169 -1.27 -12.66 21.46
N SER A 170 -1.23 -13.92 21.91
CA SER A 170 0.02 -14.58 22.30
C SER A 170 1.00 -14.75 21.12
N ILE A 171 0.49 -14.71 19.88
CA ILE A 171 1.30 -14.82 18.65
C ILE A 171 1.83 -13.45 18.22
N THR A 172 1.00 -12.41 18.28
CA THR A 172 1.35 -11.06 17.85
C THR A 172 2.00 -10.23 18.95
N ASN A 173 1.82 -10.61 20.22
CA ASN A 173 2.06 -9.79 21.41
C ASN A 173 1.25 -8.48 21.42
N ALA A 174 0.17 -8.42 20.68
CA ALA A 174 -0.68 -7.24 20.61
C ALA A 174 -1.40 -7.01 21.96
N SER A 175 -1.52 -5.75 22.34
CA SER A 175 -2.37 -5.32 23.45
C SER A 175 -3.85 -5.52 23.11
N GLU A 176 -4.73 -5.39 24.09
CA GLU A 176 -6.18 -5.42 23.83
C GLU A 176 -6.64 -4.26 22.96
N VAL A 177 -6.00 -3.10 23.09
CA VAL A 177 -6.30 -1.91 22.28
C VAL A 177 -5.90 -2.15 20.82
N GLU A 178 -4.68 -2.66 20.58
CA GLU A 178 -4.20 -2.97 19.25
C GLU A 178 -5.05 -4.05 18.56
N GLN A 179 -5.44 -5.12 19.27
CA GLN A 179 -6.29 -6.14 18.68
C GLN A 179 -7.69 -5.61 18.36
N PHE A 180 -8.30 -4.83 19.27
CA PHE A 180 -9.60 -4.22 19.02
C PHE A 180 -9.54 -3.30 17.79
N ASN A 181 -8.53 -2.44 17.73
CA ASN A 181 -8.37 -1.51 16.61
C ASN A 181 -7.93 -2.21 15.33
N GLY A 182 -7.18 -3.30 15.41
CA GLY A 182 -6.89 -4.18 14.29
C GLY A 182 -8.16 -4.71 13.63
N ASN A 183 -9.16 -5.14 14.42
CA ASN A 183 -10.48 -5.52 13.89
C ASN A 183 -11.19 -4.34 13.23
N VAL A 184 -11.20 -3.16 13.86
CA VAL A 184 -11.84 -1.95 13.29
C VAL A 184 -11.23 -1.59 11.94
N VAL A 185 -9.90 -1.63 11.82
CA VAL A 185 -9.19 -1.32 10.57
C VAL A 185 -9.44 -2.40 9.53
N PHE A 186 -9.33 -3.67 9.89
CA PHE A 186 -9.54 -4.79 8.96
C PHE A 186 -10.94 -4.77 8.35
N GLU A 187 -11.99 -4.61 9.19
CA GLU A 187 -13.37 -4.47 8.73
C GLU A 187 -13.57 -3.19 7.93
N GLY A 188 -12.94 -2.09 8.34
CA GLY A 188 -12.99 -0.81 7.64
C GLY A 188 -12.40 -0.87 6.23
N ILE A 189 -11.26 -1.54 6.05
CA ILE A 189 -10.65 -1.76 4.72
C ILE A 189 -11.58 -2.57 3.82
N ILE A 190 -12.17 -3.64 4.35
CA ILE A 190 -13.12 -4.49 3.60
C ILE A 190 -14.34 -3.68 3.16
N ASP A 191 -14.93 -2.91 4.08
CA ASP A 191 -16.09 -2.07 3.81
C ASP A 191 -15.77 -1.00 2.76
N CYS A 192 -14.65 -0.30 2.92
CA CYS A 192 -14.18 0.70 1.97
C CYS A 192 -13.98 0.10 0.56
N ALA A 193 -13.34 -1.07 0.47
CA ALA A 193 -13.11 -1.74 -0.79
C ALA A 193 -14.43 -2.13 -1.49
N LYS A 194 -15.40 -2.69 -0.74
CA LYS A 194 -16.72 -3.04 -1.26
C LYS A 194 -17.46 -1.80 -1.77
N ALA A 195 -17.46 -0.73 -0.99
CA ALA A 195 -18.10 0.53 -1.36
C ALA A 195 -17.43 1.18 -2.59
N ALA A 196 -16.09 1.17 -2.64
CA ALA A 196 -15.33 1.70 -3.76
C ALA A 196 -15.65 0.93 -5.06
N ILE A 197 -15.62 -0.40 -5.02
CA ILE A 197 -15.94 -1.25 -6.19
C ILE A 197 -17.40 -1.03 -6.66
N ALA A 198 -18.35 -0.99 -5.74
CA ALA A 198 -19.76 -0.75 -6.07
C ALA A 198 -20.03 0.63 -6.68
N ASN A 199 -19.08 1.55 -6.58
CA ASN A 199 -19.18 2.93 -7.06
C ASN A 199 -18.15 3.27 -8.15
N ASP A 200 -17.53 2.27 -8.77
CA ASP A 200 -16.55 2.42 -9.87
C ASP A 200 -15.29 3.25 -9.47
N ILE A 201 -14.99 3.35 -8.17
CA ILE A 201 -13.75 3.95 -7.70
C ILE A 201 -12.61 2.98 -7.96
N PRO A 202 -11.46 3.45 -8.50
CA PRO A 202 -10.34 2.57 -8.82
C PRO A 202 -9.68 2.00 -7.57
N VAL A 203 -9.72 0.66 -7.43
CA VAL A 203 -9.10 -0.08 -6.33
C VAL A 203 -7.85 -0.79 -6.83
N VAL A 204 -6.78 -0.73 -6.06
CA VAL A 204 -5.53 -1.47 -6.27
C VAL A 204 -5.14 -2.22 -5.01
N LEU A 205 -4.18 -3.15 -5.13
CA LEU A 205 -3.72 -3.94 -4.01
C LEU A 205 -2.28 -3.56 -3.61
N GLY A 206 -2.05 -3.47 -2.31
CA GLY A 206 -0.74 -3.42 -1.68
C GLY A 206 -0.70 -4.37 -0.49
N ASN A 207 0.46 -4.89 -0.12
CA ASN A 207 0.58 -5.77 1.04
C ASN A 207 1.39 -5.15 2.18
N ASP A 208 1.83 -3.92 2.03
CA ASP A 208 2.51 -3.13 3.05
C ASP A 208 3.69 -3.89 3.70
N VAL A 209 4.60 -4.37 2.83
CA VAL A 209 5.81 -5.08 3.27
C VAL A 209 6.68 -4.19 4.13
N GLY A 210 7.01 -4.66 5.32
CA GLY A 210 7.70 -3.92 6.38
C GLY A 210 6.96 -4.04 7.70
N CYS A 211 5.65 -4.24 7.64
CA CYS A 211 4.84 -4.57 8.81
C CYS A 211 5.15 -5.98 9.34
N PRO A 212 4.98 -6.23 10.65
CA PRO A 212 5.09 -7.56 11.23
C PRO A 212 4.21 -8.58 10.49
N TRP A 213 4.73 -9.80 10.31
CA TRP A 213 4.06 -10.92 9.60
C TRP A 213 3.97 -10.79 8.08
N ILE A 214 4.30 -9.63 7.50
CA ILE A 214 4.23 -9.39 6.07
C ILE A 214 5.61 -9.58 5.44
N THR A 215 5.69 -10.48 4.46
CA THR A 215 6.93 -10.80 3.78
C THR A 215 6.87 -10.44 2.29
N GLN A 216 8.04 -10.15 1.72
CA GLN A 216 8.16 -9.73 0.32
C GLN A 216 7.81 -10.83 -0.70
N TYR A 217 7.61 -12.06 -0.27
CA TYR A 217 7.22 -13.19 -1.12
C TYR A 217 5.74 -13.57 -0.99
N ASP A 218 4.96 -12.87 -0.15
CA ASP A 218 3.60 -13.24 0.20
C ASP A 218 2.51 -12.35 -0.42
N PHE A 219 2.83 -11.53 -1.41
CA PHE A 219 1.83 -10.66 -2.06
C PHE A 219 0.62 -11.45 -2.62
N TRP A 220 0.80 -12.71 -3.00
CA TRP A 220 -0.29 -13.57 -3.43
C TRP A 220 -1.38 -13.74 -2.35
N ARG A 221 -1.02 -13.63 -1.06
CA ARG A 221 -1.99 -13.68 0.04
C ARG A 221 -2.91 -12.47 0.04
N GLU A 222 -2.41 -11.29 -0.32
CA GLU A 222 -3.25 -10.09 -0.45
C GLU A 222 -4.33 -10.30 -1.52
N LEU A 223 -3.99 -10.88 -2.68
CA LEU A 223 -4.97 -11.22 -3.71
C LEU A 223 -6.01 -12.23 -3.18
N TYR A 224 -5.55 -13.24 -2.46
CA TYR A 224 -6.43 -14.24 -1.87
C TYR A 224 -7.34 -13.65 -0.79
N TYR A 225 -6.83 -12.80 0.10
CA TYR A 225 -7.62 -12.13 1.13
C TYR A 225 -8.63 -11.16 0.51
N PHE A 226 -8.24 -10.46 -0.52
CA PHE A 226 -9.14 -9.59 -1.26
C PHE A 226 -10.30 -10.37 -1.89
N HIS A 227 -10.01 -11.51 -2.54
CA HIS A 227 -11.04 -12.43 -3.01
C HIS A 227 -11.93 -12.91 -1.86
N LYS A 228 -11.34 -13.43 -0.78
CA LYS A 228 -12.04 -14.08 0.32
C LYS A 228 -12.92 -13.12 1.13
N TYR A 229 -12.39 -11.97 1.53
CA TYR A 229 -13.07 -11.08 2.47
C TYR A 229 -13.87 -9.97 1.79
N VAL A 230 -13.42 -9.47 0.66
CA VAL A 230 -14.15 -8.47 -0.12
C VAL A 230 -15.19 -9.13 -1.03
N GLY A 231 -14.95 -10.37 -1.47
CA GLY A 231 -15.92 -11.16 -2.25
C GLY A 231 -15.79 -10.94 -3.75
N VAL A 232 -14.65 -10.48 -4.24
CA VAL A 232 -14.40 -10.28 -5.67
C VAL A 232 -14.03 -11.58 -6.38
N SER A 233 -14.15 -11.63 -7.71
CA SER A 233 -13.66 -12.76 -8.49
C SER A 233 -12.12 -12.83 -8.51
N ASN A 234 -11.55 -14.02 -8.73
CA ASN A 234 -10.10 -14.19 -8.92
C ASN A 234 -9.57 -13.32 -10.05
N ALA A 235 -10.33 -13.19 -11.15
CA ALA A 235 -9.98 -12.35 -12.29
C ALA A 235 -9.88 -10.86 -11.88
N PHE A 236 -10.82 -10.38 -11.06
CA PHE A 236 -10.80 -9.00 -10.59
C PHE A 236 -9.64 -8.75 -9.63
N ALA A 237 -9.33 -9.69 -8.72
CA ALA A 237 -8.16 -9.58 -7.85
C ALA A 237 -6.84 -9.51 -8.64
N LEU A 238 -6.70 -10.32 -9.70
CA LEU A 238 -5.55 -10.25 -10.61
C LEU A 238 -5.48 -8.92 -11.37
N TYR A 239 -6.62 -8.44 -11.86
CA TYR A 239 -6.71 -7.15 -12.55
C TYR A 239 -6.27 -5.98 -11.66
N THR A 240 -6.73 -5.93 -10.39
CA THR A 240 -6.36 -4.90 -9.43
C THR A 240 -4.88 -4.94 -9.05
N ALA A 241 -4.28 -6.13 -9.00
CA ALA A 241 -2.87 -6.31 -8.67
C ALA A 241 -1.92 -6.08 -9.87
N THR A 242 -2.43 -5.99 -11.10
CA THR A 242 -1.62 -5.87 -12.32
C THR A 242 -1.95 -4.59 -13.10
N CYS A 243 -2.99 -4.63 -13.92
CA CYS A 243 -3.39 -3.53 -14.80
C CYS A 243 -3.70 -2.26 -14.01
N ARG A 244 -4.59 -2.35 -13.02
CA ARG A 244 -4.99 -1.19 -12.22
C ARG A 244 -3.84 -0.67 -11.36
N GLY A 245 -2.98 -1.56 -10.84
CA GLY A 245 -1.75 -1.16 -10.13
C GLY A 245 -0.78 -0.37 -11.01
N ALA A 246 -0.63 -0.77 -12.27
CA ALA A 246 0.21 -0.05 -13.23
C ALA A 246 -0.38 1.31 -13.62
N GLU A 247 -1.72 1.41 -13.75
CA GLU A 247 -2.42 2.68 -13.98
C GLU A 247 -2.19 3.66 -12.83
N MET A 248 -2.42 3.24 -11.58
CA MET A 248 -2.16 4.08 -10.40
C MET A 248 -0.70 4.53 -10.33
N ALA A 249 0.22 3.67 -10.71
CA ALA A 249 1.66 3.96 -10.71
C ALA A 249 2.09 4.86 -11.89
N GLY A 250 1.17 5.25 -12.79
CA GLY A 250 1.48 6.07 -13.96
C GLY A 250 2.34 5.37 -15.01
N ILE A 251 2.38 4.02 -15.00
CA ILE A 251 3.20 3.19 -15.92
C ILE A 251 2.37 2.19 -16.72
N GLY A 252 1.06 2.41 -16.84
CA GLY A 252 0.14 1.54 -17.58
C GLY A 252 0.52 1.35 -19.06
N ASP A 253 1.16 2.34 -19.68
CA ASP A 253 1.68 2.25 -21.05
C ASP A 253 2.93 1.38 -21.16
N ILE A 254 3.60 1.11 -20.03
CA ILE A 254 4.86 0.35 -19.98
C ILE A 254 4.63 -1.10 -19.57
N THR A 255 3.69 -1.36 -18.65
CA THR A 255 3.46 -2.66 -18.03
C THR A 255 2.03 -2.81 -17.52
N GLY A 256 1.72 -3.93 -16.85
CA GLY A 256 0.40 -4.21 -16.25
C GLY A 256 -0.48 -5.12 -17.12
N THR A 257 -0.22 -5.17 -18.42
CA THR A 257 -0.90 -6.06 -19.38
C THR A 257 0.12 -6.73 -20.30
N LEU A 258 -0.25 -7.88 -20.89
CA LEU A 258 0.56 -8.59 -21.87
C LEU A 258 0.15 -8.14 -23.29
N GLU A 259 0.78 -7.08 -23.76
CA GLU A 259 0.51 -6.48 -25.07
C GLU A 259 1.80 -6.21 -25.83
N PRO A 260 1.78 -6.29 -27.18
CA PRO A 260 2.92 -5.93 -28.01
C PRO A 260 3.35 -4.47 -27.73
N GLY A 261 4.65 -4.25 -27.55
CA GLY A 261 5.22 -2.92 -27.27
C GLY A 261 5.42 -2.61 -25.78
N LYS A 262 4.79 -3.36 -24.86
CA LYS A 262 5.03 -3.23 -23.42
C LYS A 262 6.23 -4.06 -22.97
N CYS A 263 6.73 -3.74 -21.79
CA CYS A 263 7.79 -4.52 -21.13
C CYS A 263 7.31 -5.95 -20.87
N ALA A 264 8.20 -6.90 -21.09
CA ALA A 264 7.96 -8.30 -20.73
C ALA A 264 8.13 -8.47 -19.21
N ASP A 265 7.06 -8.12 -18.47
CA ASP A 265 6.92 -8.32 -17.03
C ASP A 265 5.81 -9.35 -16.81
N MET A 266 6.17 -10.58 -16.44
CA MET A 266 5.22 -11.67 -16.28
C MET A 266 5.71 -12.73 -15.31
N ILE A 267 4.78 -13.49 -14.77
CA ILE A 267 5.06 -14.71 -14.03
C ILE A 267 4.44 -15.91 -14.77
N VAL A 268 5.06 -17.06 -14.61
CA VAL A 268 4.53 -18.34 -15.09
C VAL A 268 4.24 -19.22 -13.88
N VAL A 269 3.06 -19.77 -13.84
CA VAL A 269 2.58 -20.70 -12.81
C VAL A 269 2.02 -21.97 -13.46
N GLU A 270 2.12 -23.10 -12.78
CA GLU A 270 1.71 -24.42 -13.31
C GLU A 270 0.19 -24.54 -13.50
N LYS A 271 -0.59 -23.92 -12.60
CA LYS A 271 -2.06 -24.03 -12.57
C LYS A 271 -2.72 -22.67 -12.83
N ASN A 272 -4.01 -22.73 -13.17
CA ASN A 272 -4.78 -21.54 -13.52
C ASN A 272 -5.15 -20.69 -12.29
N PRO A 273 -4.61 -19.47 -12.14
CA PRO A 273 -4.95 -18.58 -11.01
C PRO A 273 -6.37 -18.02 -11.07
N LEU A 274 -7.06 -18.13 -12.21
CA LEU A 274 -8.48 -17.77 -12.32
C LEU A 274 -9.39 -18.78 -11.57
N GLU A 275 -8.91 -20.01 -11.37
CA GLU A 275 -9.61 -21.04 -10.61
C GLU A 275 -9.23 -21.00 -9.12
N ASP A 276 -7.94 -20.75 -8.81
CA ASP A 276 -7.45 -20.71 -7.44
C ASP A 276 -6.22 -19.78 -7.33
N LEU A 277 -6.37 -18.65 -6.65
CA LEU A 277 -5.28 -17.69 -6.43
C LEU A 277 -4.12 -18.25 -5.60
N ARG A 278 -4.33 -19.33 -4.83
CA ARG A 278 -3.27 -19.96 -4.03
C ARG A 278 -2.15 -20.57 -4.87
N VAL A 279 -2.38 -20.81 -6.16
CA VAL A 279 -1.35 -21.28 -7.10
C VAL A 279 -0.21 -20.26 -7.26
N LEU A 280 -0.48 -18.97 -7.04
CA LEU A 280 0.51 -17.89 -7.06
C LEU A 280 1.56 -17.99 -5.94
N ARG A 281 1.35 -18.86 -4.95
CA ARG A 281 2.34 -19.18 -3.89
C ARG A 281 3.62 -19.80 -4.45
N ASN A 282 3.49 -20.49 -5.60
CA ASN A 282 4.59 -21.17 -6.24
C ASN A 282 4.69 -20.68 -7.70
N VAL A 283 5.71 -19.88 -7.96
CA VAL A 283 5.97 -19.32 -9.29
C VAL A 283 7.08 -20.13 -9.94
N ASP A 284 6.84 -20.65 -11.13
CA ASP A 284 7.83 -21.43 -11.87
C ASP A 284 8.87 -20.54 -12.55
N MET A 285 8.44 -19.36 -12.98
CA MET A 285 9.30 -18.42 -13.66
C MET A 285 8.84 -16.99 -13.43
N VAL A 286 9.79 -16.10 -13.21
CA VAL A 286 9.60 -14.65 -13.21
C VAL A 286 10.35 -14.07 -14.41
N ILE A 287 9.66 -13.24 -15.18
CA ILE A 287 10.25 -12.45 -16.25
C ILE A 287 10.06 -10.99 -15.86
N ALA A 288 11.16 -10.29 -15.67
CA ALA A 288 11.17 -8.87 -15.30
C ALA A 288 11.97 -8.08 -16.32
N GLN A 289 11.33 -7.18 -17.03
CA GLN A 289 11.93 -6.39 -18.11
C GLN A 289 12.66 -7.29 -19.12
N GLY A 290 12.06 -8.43 -19.48
CA GLY A 290 12.63 -9.44 -20.39
C GLY A 290 13.71 -10.34 -19.77
N LYS A 291 14.16 -10.11 -18.56
CA LYS A 291 15.12 -10.97 -17.86
C LYS A 291 14.41 -12.13 -17.19
N VAL A 292 14.83 -13.35 -17.51
CA VAL A 292 14.19 -14.60 -17.06
C VAL A 292 14.86 -15.13 -15.80
N ILE A 293 14.08 -15.36 -14.74
CA ILE A 293 14.49 -16.05 -13.51
C ILE A 293 13.67 -17.34 -13.44
N ARG A 294 14.32 -18.51 -13.60
CA ARG A 294 13.69 -19.82 -13.53
C ARG A 294 13.73 -20.36 -12.12
N ALA A 295 12.64 -21.01 -11.69
CA ALA A 295 12.51 -21.64 -10.38
C ALA A 295 13.01 -20.72 -9.25
N PRO A 296 12.41 -19.52 -9.08
CA PRO A 296 12.87 -18.56 -8.08
C PRO A 296 12.79 -19.19 -6.69
N LYS A 297 13.89 -19.11 -5.93
CA LYS A 297 13.98 -19.65 -4.58
C LYS A 297 13.89 -18.54 -3.56
N VAL A 298 12.99 -18.70 -2.61
CA VAL A 298 12.80 -17.77 -1.48
C VAL A 298 12.94 -18.54 -0.18
N LYS A 299 13.72 -18.01 0.75
CA LYS A 299 13.79 -18.55 2.11
C LYS A 299 12.56 -18.08 2.88
N LYS A 300 11.58 -18.98 3.00
CA LYS A 300 10.34 -18.70 3.73
C LYS A 300 10.56 -18.76 5.25
N LYS A 301 9.84 -17.90 5.97
CA LYS A 301 9.78 -17.92 7.44
C LYS A 301 8.67 -18.86 7.88
N GLN A 302 9.01 -20.05 8.39
CA GLN A 302 8.05 -21.11 8.72
C GLN A 302 6.95 -20.65 9.66
N ILE A 303 7.26 -19.85 10.69
CA ILE A 303 6.27 -19.34 11.62
C ILE A 303 5.21 -18.48 10.91
N VAL A 304 5.64 -17.62 9.98
CA VAL A 304 4.73 -16.77 9.19
C VAL A 304 3.84 -17.62 8.30
N GLU A 305 4.42 -18.59 7.58
CA GLU A 305 3.67 -19.51 6.75
C GLU A 305 2.61 -20.28 7.58
N THR A 306 3.01 -20.85 8.73
CA THR A 306 2.12 -21.64 9.57
C THR A 306 0.95 -20.82 10.09
N GLU A 307 1.18 -19.60 10.56
CA GLU A 307 0.12 -18.76 11.12
C GLU A 307 -0.82 -18.22 10.04
N LEU A 308 -0.26 -17.71 8.93
CA LEU A 308 -1.09 -17.16 7.84
C LEU A 308 -1.86 -18.24 7.06
N ASP A 309 -1.34 -19.47 6.98
CA ASP A 309 -2.03 -20.57 6.29
C ASP A 309 -3.36 -20.97 6.97
N LYS A 310 -3.54 -20.67 8.26
CA LYS A 310 -4.81 -20.88 8.98
C LYS A 310 -5.98 -20.10 8.35
N PHE A 311 -5.69 -19.06 7.59
CA PHE A 311 -6.68 -18.17 6.96
C PHE A 311 -6.92 -18.45 5.46
N LEU A 312 -6.39 -19.57 4.96
CA LEU A 312 -6.56 -20.00 3.56
C LEU A 312 -7.74 -20.96 3.32
N ASN A 313 -8.53 -21.24 4.34
CA ASN A 313 -9.69 -22.16 4.27
C ASN A 313 -11.00 -21.38 4.22
#